data_037eded65af0b9a906643ad1e5dfca72
#
_entry.id   037eded65af0b9a906643ad1e5dfca72
#
_cell.length_a   1.000
_cell.length_b   1.000
_cell.length_c   1.000
_cell.angle_alpha   90.00
_cell.angle_beta   90.00
_cell.angle_gamma   90.00
#
_symmetry.space_group_name_H-M   'P 1'
#
loop_
_entity.id
_entity.type
_entity.pdbx_description
1 polymer ?
#
loop_
_entity_poly.entity_id
_entity_poly.type
_entity_poly.pdbx_seq_one_letter_code
_entity_poly.pdbx_strand_id
1 'polypeptide(L)'
;AQPKVNSCKSVGERVTVDGECELRMIYTAEDGCIYSFSQSRPFTRHCENIVFNDATDINCEVSVSYVNCRATSTKRAEIKSGIVIKINAFLEETEEIISVEEPCIEKKCMPVRAMSLGCKKTRTFSMSDTASLSIPCAFIISSRASAFCSEIKKISNKIMIKGGKKVSGVGSLT
;
A
#
# COMPACT_ATOMS: atom_id res chain seq x y z
N ALA A 1 6.82 8.51 -8.94
CA ALA A 1 6.16 7.25 -9.26
C ALA A 1 5.22 6.87 -8.12
N GLN A 2 4.05 6.36 -8.46
CA GLN A 2 3.01 5.99 -7.50
C GLN A 2 2.41 4.64 -7.93
N PRO A 3 2.90 3.53 -7.37
CA PRO A 3 2.38 2.21 -7.68
C PRO A 3 1.10 1.92 -6.89
N LYS A 4 0.23 1.10 -7.48
CA LYS A 4 -1.01 0.63 -6.89
C LYS A 4 -1.21 -0.84 -7.27
N VAL A 5 -1.60 -1.67 -6.32
CA VAL A 5 -2.05 -3.05 -6.57
C VAL A 5 -3.51 -3.03 -6.97
N ASN A 6 -3.83 -3.67 -8.09
CA ASN A 6 -5.19 -3.85 -8.59
C ASN A 6 -5.73 -5.23 -8.19
N SER A 7 -4.90 -6.26 -8.25
CA SER A 7 -5.26 -7.60 -7.81
C SER A 7 -4.05 -8.36 -7.24
N CYS A 8 -4.35 -9.25 -6.31
CA CYS A 8 -3.40 -10.22 -5.76
C CYS A 8 -4.12 -11.56 -5.67
N LYS A 9 -3.66 -12.55 -6.43
CA LYS A 9 -4.29 -13.86 -6.54
C LYS A 9 -3.29 -14.96 -6.29
N SER A 10 -3.70 -15.96 -5.52
CA SER A 10 -2.93 -17.18 -5.29
C SER A 10 -3.56 -18.34 -6.04
N VAL A 11 -2.73 -19.14 -6.70
CA VAL A 11 -3.12 -20.41 -7.30
C VAL A 11 -1.98 -21.40 -7.05
N GLY A 12 -2.20 -22.36 -6.13
CA GLY A 12 -1.15 -23.25 -5.67
C GLY A 12 0.01 -22.46 -5.06
N GLU A 13 1.23 -22.80 -5.43
CA GLU A 13 2.46 -22.16 -4.93
C GLU A 13 2.75 -20.80 -5.56
N ARG A 14 1.91 -20.33 -6.49
CA ARG A 14 2.15 -19.09 -7.22
C ARG A 14 1.18 -18.00 -6.80
N VAL A 15 1.75 -16.84 -6.45
CA VAL A 15 1.02 -15.58 -6.26
C VAL A 15 1.27 -14.68 -7.46
N THR A 16 0.19 -14.20 -8.07
CA THR A 16 0.21 -13.20 -9.14
C THR A 16 -0.28 -11.87 -8.62
N VAL A 17 0.53 -10.85 -8.79
CA VAL A 17 0.23 -9.46 -8.41
C VAL A 17 0.15 -8.62 -9.66
N ASP A 18 -1.04 -8.08 -9.93
CA ASP A 18 -1.29 -7.12 -11.00
C ASP A 18 -1.48 -5.73 -10.43
N GLY A 19 -0.90 -4.76 -11.07
CA GLY A 19 -0.99 -3.39 -10.65
C GLY A 19 -0.66 -2.41 -11.75
N GLU A 20 -0.66 -1.16 -11.39
CA GLU A 20 -0.23 -0.07 -12.24
C GLU A 20 0.66 0.90 -11.47
N CYS A 21 1.57 1.55 -12.18
CA CYS A 21 2.42 2.60 -11.63
C CYS A 21 2.19 3.89 -12.41
N GLU A 22 1.66 4.89 -11.73
CA GLU A 22 1.56 6.23 -12.27
C GLU A 22 2.91 6.93 -12.18
N LEU A 23 3.44 7.32 -13.33
CA LEU A 23 4.67 8.09 -13.45
C LEU A 23 4.30 9.55 -13.71
N ARG A 24 4.73 10.45 -12.85
CA ARG A 24 4.56 11.90 -13.02
C ARG A 24 5.91 12.58 -13.08
N MET A 25 6.06 13.50 -14.00
CA MET A 25 7.25 14.31 -14.18
C MET A 25 6.85 15.77 -14.38
N ILE A 26 7.61 16.67 -13.80
CA ILE A 26 7.53 18.10 -14.03
C ILE A 26 8.84 18.51 -14.69
N TYR A 27 8.79 19.30 -15.73
CA TYR A 27 9.96 19.76 -16.46
C TYR A 27 9.81 21.18 -16.95
N THR A 28 10.92 21.86 -17.12
CA THR A 28 10.98 23.19 -17.77
C THR A 28 11.37 23.01 -19.22
N ALA A 29 10.62 23.57 -20.14
CA ALA A 29 10.93 23.59 -21.55
C ALA A 29 11.87 24.78 -21.93
N GLU A 30 12.32 24.82 -23.17
CA GLU A 30 13.22 25.85 -23.66
C GLU A 30 12.60 27.28 -23.67
N ASP A 31 11.26 27.34 -23.69
CA ASP A 31 10.49 28.57 -23.55
C ASP A 31 10.44 29.13 -22.12
N GLY A 32 11.08 28.44 -21.16
CA GLY A 32 11.07 28.76 -19.74
C GLY A 32 9.78 28.36 -19.02
N CYS A 33 8.80 27.81 -19.71
CA CYS A 33 7.54 27.37 -19.10
C CYS A 33 7.69 26.03 -18.42
N ILE A 34 6.86 25.81 -17.41
CA ILE A 34 6.81 24.56 -16.64
C ILE A 34 5.68 23.69 -17.16
N TYR A 35 6.01 22.46 -17.48
CA TYR A 35 5.07 21.47 -17.99
C TYR A 35 5.03 20.25 -17.08
N SER A 36 3.90 19.54 -17.11
CA SER A 36 3.75 18.25 -16.42
C SER A 36 3.44 17.15 -17.41
N PHE A 37 3.95 15.97 -17.10
CA PHE A 37 3.67 14.74 -17.82
C PHE A 37 3.20 13.68 -16.81
N SER A 38 2.15 12.94 -17.17
CA SER A 38 1.66 11.81 -16.37
C SER A 38 1.34 10.65 -17.30
N GLN A 39 1.79 9.47 -16.90
CA GLN A 39 1.51 8.22 -17.61
C GLN A 39 1.37 7.07 -16.63
N SER A 40 0.31 6.24 -16.78
CA SER A 40 0.19 4.98 -16.06
C SER A 40 0.81 3.84 -16.86
N ARG A 41 1.51 2.96 -16.15
CA ARG A 41 2.13 1.75 -16.70
C ARG A 41 1.69 0.53 -15.90
N PRO A 42 1.04 -0.45 -16.53
CA PRO A 42 0.68 -1.69 -15.87
C PRO A 42 1.92 -2.52 -15.57
N PHE A 43 1.84 -3.32 -14.54
CA PHE A 43 2.82 -4.35 -14.23
C PHE A 43 2.13 -5.62 -13.74
N THR A 44 2.71 -6.75 -14.09
CA THR A 44 2.38 -8.07 -13.54
C THR A 44 3.64 -8.70 -12.99
N ARG A 45 3.56 -9.28 -11.80
CA ARG A 45 4.66 -10.01 -11.17
C ARG A 45 4.15 -11.31 -10.57
N HIS A 46 4.99 -12.32 -10.67
CA HIS A 46 4.76 -13.64 -10.10
C HIS A 46 5.79 -13.90 -9.01
N CYS A 47 5.32 -14.51 -7.94
CA CYS A 47 6.16 -15.01 -6.87
C CYS A 47 5.75 -16.46 -6.58
N GLU A 48 6.72 -17.36 -6.44
CA GLU A 48 6.49 -18.77 -6.17
C GLU A 48 7.10 -19.13 -4.82
N ASN A 49 6.30 -19.74 -3.96
CA ASN A 49 6.74 -20.27 -2.69
C ASN A 49 5.74 -21.34 -2.24
N ILE A 50 6.25 -22.46 -1.73
CA ILE A 50 5.44 -23.57 -1.23
C ILE A 50 4.45 -23.14 -0.12
N VAL A 51 4.81 -22.13 0.67
CA VAL A 51 3.97 -21.58 1.75
C VAL A 51 2.65 -21.00 1.20
N PHE A 52 2.59 -20.59 -0.06
CA PHE A 52 1.36 -20.04 -0.63
C PHE A 52 0.27 -21.10 -0.89
N ASN A 53 0.67 -22.37 -0.96
CA ASN A 53 -0.27 -23.46 -1.20
C ASN A 53 -1.28 -23.62 -0.05
N ASP A 54 -0.82 -23.40 1.18
CA ASP A 54 -1.60 -23.55 2.40
C ASP A 54 -2.11 -22.21 2.95
N ALA A 55 -1.82 -21.10 2.25
CA ALA A 55 -2.22 -19.78 2.71
C ALA A 55 -3.74 -19.57 2.61
N THR A 56 -4.37 -19.25 3.74
CA THR A 56 -5.81 -18.94 3.83
C THR A 56 -6.13 -17.52 3.41
N ASP A 57 -5.18 -16.59 3.58
CA ASP A 57 -5.31 -15.19 3.13
C ASP A 57 -3.97 -14.63 2.66
N ILE A 58 -3.98 -13.84 1.60
CA ILE A 58 -2.80 -13.20 1.03
C ILE A 58 -3.04 -11.71 0.88
N ASN A 59 -2.13 -10.92 1.44
CA ASN A 59 -2.13 -9.48 1.33
C ASN A 59 -0.87 -8.98 0.62
N CYS A 60 -1.04 -8.05 -0.32
CA CYS A 60 0.05 -7.46 -1.08
C CYS A 60 0.15 -5.95 -0.84
N GLU A 61 1.33 -5.51 -0.50
CA GLU A 61 1.70 -4.10 -0.38
C GLU A 61 2.72 -3.75 -1.46
N VAL A 62 2.63 -2.54 -2.00
CA VAL A 62 3.54 -2.06 -3.04
C VAL A 62 4.13 -0.71 -2.64
N SER A 63 5.40 -0.54 -2.88
CA SER A 63 6.13 0.69 -2.60
C SER A 63 7.17 0.97 -3.69
N VAL A 64 7.64 2.22 -3.75
CA VAL A 64 8.72 2.63 -4.65
C VAL A 64 10.03 2.57 -3.91
N SER A 65 11.03 1.90 -4.46
CA SER A 65 12.39 1.86 -3.92
C SER A 65 13.26 3.01 -4.45
N TYR A 66 13.11 3.34 -5.71
CA TYR A 66 13.80 4.49 -6.32
C TYR A 66 13.04 5.02 -7.54
N VAL A 67 13.29 6.27 -7.86
CA VAL A 67 12.91 6.89 -9.14
C VAL A 67 14.11 7.64 -9.67
N ASN A 68 14.42 7.41 -10.93
CA ASN A 68 15.44 8.15 -11.67
C ASN A 68 14.82 8.69 -12.95
N CYS A 69 15.09 9.94 -13.27
CA CYS A 69 14.61 10.60 -14.48
C CYS A 69 15.77 11.35 -15.11
N ARG A 70 15.98 11.17 -16.41
CA ARG A 70 16.97 11.90 -17.18
C ARG A 70 16.43 12.26 -18.55
N ALA A 71 16.77 13.46 -19.03
CA ALA A 71 16.56 13.81 -20.41
C ALA A 71 17.54 13.05 -21.31
N THR A 72 17.03 12.39 -22.34
CA THR A 72 17.83 11.68 -23.32
C THR A 72 17.98 12.45 -24.64
N SER A 73 17.07 13.40 -24.87
CA SER A 73 17.14 14.40 -25.94
C SER A 73 16.24 15.58 -25.58
N THR A 74 16.20 16.63 -26.41
CA THR A 74 15.34 17.81 -26.22
C THR A 74 13.84 17.49 -26.12
N LYS A 75 13.42 16.33 -26.66
CA LYS A 75 12.00 15.90 -26.67
C LYS A 75 11.76 14.52 -26.01
N ARG A 76 12.76 13.97 -25.32
CA ARG A 76 12.65 12.63 -24.71
C ARG A 76 13.25 12.61 -23.32
N ALA A 77 12.50 12.04 -22.39
CA ALA A 77 12.97 11.72 -21.06
C ALA A 77 12.78 10.22 -20.77
N GLU A 78 13.77 9.63 -20.15
CA GLU A 78 13.72 8.27 -19.63
C GLU A 78 13.39 8.34 -18.14
N ILE A 79 12.35 7.60 -17.72
CA ILE A 79 11.97 7.47 -16.31
C ILE A 79 12.15 6.00 -15.93
N LYS A 80 12.98 5.74 -14.92
CA LYS A 80 13.18 4.42 -14.30
C LYS A 80 12.67 4.45 -12.88
N SER A 81 11.88 3.46 -12.50
CA SER A 81 11.44 3.29 -11.12
C SER A 81 11.59 1.84 -10.67
N GLY A 82 12.12 1.64 -9.49
CA GLY A 82 12.11 0.35 -8.80
C GLY A 82 10.84 0.23 -7.95
N ILE A 83 10.16 -0.89 -8.08
CA ILE A 83 8.96 -1.20 -7.31
C ILE A 83 9.27 -2.41 -6.44
N VAL A 84 8.97 -2.30 -5.14
CA VAL A 84 9.03 -3.40 -4.18
C VAL A 84 7.63 -3.87 -3.90
N ILE A 85 7.39 -5.16 -4.05
CA ILE A 85 6.14 -5.81 -3.72
C ILE A 85 6.40 -6.68 -2.49
N LYS A 86 5.67 -6.44 -1.41
CA LYS A 86 5.69 -7.24 -0.20
C LYS A 86 4.43 -8.09 -0.17
N ILE A 87 4.61 -9.40 -0.08
CA ILE A 87 3.52 -10.37 0.00
C ILE A 87 3.51 -10.93 1.42
N ASN A 88 2.38 -10.81 2.10
CA ASN A 88 2.14 -11.42 3.40
C ASN A 88 1.15 -12.58 3.18
N ALA A 89 1.57 -13.78 3.51
CA ALA A 89 0.73 -14.98 3.51
C ALA A 89 0.35 -15.33 4.95
N PHE A 90 -0.91 -15.61 5.18
CA PHE A 90 -1.44 -16.04 6.46
C PHE A 90 -1.85 -17.49 6.34
N LEU A 91 -1.36 -18.31 7.24
CA LEU A 91 -1.70 -19.73 7.36
C LEU A 91 -2.60 -19.90 8.57
N GLU A 92 -3.56 -20.79 8.45
CA GLU A 92 -4.36 -21.25 9.58
C GLU A 92 -3.79 -22.61 10.02
N GLU A 93 -3.21 -22.66 11.20
CA GLU A 93 -2.70 -23.88 11.80
C GLU A 93 -3.66 -24.31 12.91
N THR A 94 -4.05 -25.56 12.86
CA THR A 94 -4.81 -26.19 13.96
C THR A 94 -3.85 -27.03 14.75
N GLU A 95 -3.51 -26.62 15.94
CA GLU A 95 -2.74 -27.43 16.88
C GLU A 95 -3.70 -28.28 17.72
N GLU A 96 -3.52 -29.57 17.68
CA GLU A 96 -4.18 -30.47 18.62
C GLU A 96 -3.49 -30.37 19.99
N ILE A 97 -4.20 -29.83 20.97
CA ILE A 97 -3.76 -29.87 22.35
C ILE A 97 -4.11 -31.28 22.88
N ILE A 98 -3.11 -32.13 22.99
CA ILE A 98 -3.28 -33.46 23.54
C ILE A 98 -3.63 -33.32 25.02
N SER A 99 -4.88 -33.57 25.36
CA SER A 99 -5.33 -33.74 26.74
C SER A 99 -5.13 -35.20 27.17
N VAL A 100 -4.04 -35.48 27.86
CA VAL A 100 -3.83 -36.81 28.43
C VAL A 100 -4.58 -36.89 29.76
N GLU A 101 -5.60 -37.74 29.83
CA GLU A 101 -6.33 -38.05 31.06
C GLU A 101 -5.85 -39.38 31.66
N GLU A 102 -4.61 -39.42 32.11
CA GLU A 102 -4.13 -40.54 32.90
C GLU A 102 -4.05 -40.18 34.39
N PRO A 103 -4.50 -41.05 35.29
CA PRO A 103 -4.61 -40.74 36.73
C PRO A 103 -3.28 -40.59 37.46
N CYS A 104 -2.16 -40.88 36.82
CA CYS A 104 -0.81 -40.78 37.39
C CYS A 104 0.03 -39.62 36.85
N ILE A 105 -0.54 -38.71 36.01
CA ILE A 105 0.19 -37.60 35.43
C ILE A 105 -0.21 -36.30 36.14
N GLU A 106 0.77 -35.61 36.72
CA GLU A 106 0.59 -34.31 37.31
C GLU A 106 0.46 -33.26 36.18
N LYS A 107 -0.73 -32.65 36.06
CA LYS A 107 -1.01 -31.64 35.00
C LYS A 107 -0.55 -30.26 35.46
N LYS A 108 0.41 -29.67 34.76
CA LYS A 108 0.78 -28.27 34.93
C LYS A 108 0.17 -27.46 33.80
N CYS A 109 -0.92 -26.73 34.08
CA CYS A 109 -1.51 -25.81 33.13
C CYS A 109 -0.73 -24.49 33.14
N MET A 110 -0.18 -24.11 32.00
CA MET A 110 0.40 -22.78 31.80
C MET A 110 -0.52 -21.97 30.87
N PRO A 111 -0.93 -20.77 31.25
CA PRO A 111 -1.69 -19.91 30.34
C PRO A 111 -0.78 -19.43 29.20
N VAL A 112 -1.10 -19.85 28.00
CA VAL A 112 -0.42 -19.36 26.79
C VAL A 112 -1.24 -18.21 26.19
N ARG A 113 -0.62 -17.05 25.99
CA ARG A 113 -1.24 -15.95 25.27
C ARG A 113 -0.94 -16.12 23.78
N ALA A 114 -1.93 -16.57 23.03
CA ALA A 114 -1.88 -16.60 21.59
C ALA A 114 -2.56 -15.35 21.01
N MET A 115 -1.94 -14.73 20.01
CA MET A 115 -2.57 -13.67 19.23
C MET A 115 -3.16 -14.28 17.98
N SER A 116 -4.47 -14.17 17.82
CA SER A 116 -5.17 -14.59 16.61
C SER A 116 -5.75 -13.37 15.87
N LEU A 117 -5.88 -13.47 14.56
CA LEU A 117 -6.56 -12.46 13.75
C LEU A 117 -8.07 -12.56 14.00
N GLY A 118 -8.60 -11.72 14.90
CA GLY A 118 -10.03 -11.74 15.23
C GLY A 118 -10.94 -11.19 14.14
N CYS A 119 -10.47 -10.23 13.34
CA CYS A 119 -11.25 -9.62 12.27
C CYS A 119 -10.37 -8.82 11.31
N LYS A 120 -10.63 -8.97 10.01
CA LYS A 120 -10.10 -8.10 8.96
C LYS A 120 -11.26 -7.37 8.29
N LYS A 121 -11.27 -6.05 8.33
CA LYS A 121 -12.33 -5.24 7.72
C LYS A 121 -11.73 -4.07 6.94
N THR A 122 -12.13 -3.96 5.67
CA THR A 122 -11.76 -2.84 4.82
C THR A 122 -12.92 -1.87 4.69
N ARG A 123 -12.64 -0.58 4.81
CA ARG A 123 -13.58 0.50 4.55
C ARG A 123 -12.98 1.51 3.62
N THR A 124 -13.73 1.88 2.60
CA THR A 124 -13.37 2.97 1.69
C THR A 124 -14.22 4.19 2.04
N PHE A 125 -13.59 5.34 2.09
CA PHE A 125 -14.27 6.61 2.27
C PHE A 125 -13.63 7.66 1.38
N SER A 126 -14.40 8.66 0.98
CA SER A 126 -13.92 9.82 0.24
C SER A 126 -13.90 11.05 1.15
N MET A 127 -12.91 11.89 0.97
CA MET A 127 -12.77 13.15 1.68
C MET A 127 -12.57 14.27 0.66
N SER A 128 -13.34 15.34 0.80
CA SER A 128 -13.16 16.58 0.05
C SER A 128 -12.80 17.71 1.01
N ASP A 129 -12.03 18.68 0.51
CA ASP A 129 -11.68 19.87 1.27
C ASP A 129 -11.29 20.99 0.32
N THR A 130 -11.44 22.22 0.78
CA THR A 130 -11.08 23.43 0.06
C THR A 130 -9.91 24.08 0.76
N ALA A 131 -8.84 24.33 0.03
CA ALA A 131 -7.70 25.09 0.52
C ALA A 131 -7.78 26.53 0.07
N SER A 132 -7.64 27.47 1.01
CA SER A 132 -7.45 28.87 0.69
C SER A 132 -5.98 29.12 0.42
N LEU A 133 -5.67 29.70 -0.74
CA LEU A 133 -4.33 30.05 -1.13
C LEU A 133 -4.05 31.50 -0.73
N SER A 134 -2.88 31.74 -0.16
CA SER A 134 -2.43 33.10 0.20
C SER A 134 -2.02 33.95 -0.99
N ILE A 135 -1.71 33.31 -2.12
CA ILE A 135 -1.28 33.93 -3.36
C ILE A 135 -2.13 33.37 -4.50
N PRO A 136 -2.57 34.19 -5.46
CA PRO A 136 -3.29 33.71 -6.63
C PRO A 136 -2.49 32.65 -7.38
N CYS A 137 -3.16 31.57 -7.78
CA CYS A 137 -2.55 30.45 -8.50
C CYS A 137 -3.22 30.33 -9.87
N ALA A 138 -2.43 30.38 -10.95
CA ALA A 138 -2.96 30.24 -12.30
C ALA A 138 -3.41 28.81 -12.57
N PHE A 139 -2.58 27.84 -12.18
CA PHE A 139 -2.92 26.42 -12.31
C PHE A 139 -2.09 25.55 -11.36
N ILE A 140 -2.64 24.40 -11.02
CA ILE A 140 -1.97 23.40 -10.16
C ILE A 140 -1.28 22.40 -11.07
N ILE A 141 0.05 22.32 -10.96
CA ILE A 141 0.89 21.40 -11.73
C ILE A 141 0.78 19.98 -11.18
N SER A 142 0.81 19.85 -9.87
CA SER A 142 0.73 18.56 -9.18
C SER A 142 0.15 18.75 -7.80
N SER A 143 -0.67 17.79 -7.41
CA SER A 143 -1.16 17.69 -6.03
C SER A 143 -1.04 16.28 -5.52
N ARG A 144 -0.81 16.13 -4.23
CA ARG A 144 -0.74 14.84 -3.53
C ARG A 144 -1.51 14.92 -2.23
N ALA A 145 -2.33 13.90 -1.99
CA ALA A 145 -2.99 13.73 -0.71
C ALA A 145 -2.56 12.40 -0.10
N SER A 146 -2.34 12.37 1.19
CA SER A 146 -2.11 11.15 1.96
C SER A 146 -2.96 11.17 3.22
N ALA A 147 -3.49 10.02 3.58
CA ALA A 147 -4.19 9.84 4.83
C ALA A 147 -3.30 9.06 5.80
N PHE A 148 -3.42 9.35 7.08
CA PHE A 148 -2.72 8.62 8.13
C PHE A 148 -3.65 8.38 9.31
N CYS A 149 -3.42 7.25 10.00
CA CYS A 149 -4.09 6.91 11.23
C CYS A 149 -3.24 7.40 12.41
N SER A 150 -3.84 8.18 13.31
CA SER A 150 -3.18 8.68 14.52
C SER A 150 -3.57 7.89 15.77
N GLU A 151 -4.76 7.29 15.77
CA GLU A 151 -5.28 6.60 16.94
C GLU A 151 -6.29 5.53 16.54
N ILE A 152 -6.22 4.36 17.16
CA ILE A 152 -7.22 3.30 17.06
C ILE A 152 -7.67 2.96 18.47
N LYS A 153 -8.98 3.05 18.73
CA LYS A 153 -9.60 2.70 20.02
C LYS A 153 -10.74 1.72 19.82
N LYS A 154 -10.80 0.71 20.68
CA LYS A 154 -11.98 -0.15 20.80
C LYS A 154 -12.94 0.48 21.84
N ILE A 155 -14.17 0.73 21.44
CA ILE A 155 -15.25 1.22 22.31
C ILE A 155 -16.40 0.24 22.20
N SER A 156 -16.58 -0.58 23.21
CA SER A 156 -17.56 -1.69 23.20
C SER A 156 -17.36 -2.59 21.96
N ASN A 157 -18.37 -2.72 21.11
CA ASN A 157 -18.33 -3.51 19.87
C ASN A 157 -17.94 -2.69 18.63
N LYS A 158 -17.39 -1.50 18.80
CA LYS A 158 -16.99 -0.61 17.71
C LYS A 158 -15.50 -0.34 17.79
N ILE A 159 -14.88 -0.19 16.63
CA ILE A 159 -13.51 0.32 16.50
C ILE A 159 -13.61 1.75 15.98
N MET A 160 -13.09 2.68 16.76
CA MET A 160 -12.94 4.07 16.38
C MET A 160 -11.54 4.27 15.81
N ILE A 161 -11.47 4.82 14.61
CA ILE A 161 -10.22 5.17 13.95
C ILE A 161 -10.17 6.69 13.81
N LYS A 162 -9.17 7.30 14.40
CA LYS A 162 -8.86 8.72 14.24
C LYS A 162 -7.67 8.85 13.29
N GLY A 163 -7.70 9.84 12.43
CA GLY A 163 -6.60 10.10 11.51
C GLY A 163 -6.70 11.50 10.94
N GLY A 164 -5.76 11.81 10.09
CA GLY A 164 -5.69 13.07 9.37
C GLY A 164 -5.35 12.86 7.91
N LYS A 165 -5.42 13.95 7.16
CA LYS A 165 -4.93 14.01 5.79
C LYS A 165 -3.84 15.07 5.69
N LYS A 166 -2.86 14.81 4.84
CA LYS A 166 -1.86 15.79 4.42
C LYS A 166 -2.00 16.00 2.93
N VAL A 167 -2.17 17.24 2.53
CA VAL A 167 -2.25 17.63 1.13
C VAL A 167 -1.05 18.52 0.84
N SER A 168 -0.40 18.27 -0.28
CA SER A 168 0.68 19.11 -0.81
C SER A 168 0.48 19.27 -2.30
N GLY A 169 0.88 20.41 -2.83
CA GLY A 169 0.76 20.69 -4.25
C GLY A 169 1.87 21.63 -4.71
N VAL A 170 2.09 21.61 -6.01
CA VAL A 170 2.96 22.54 -6.73
C VAL A 170 2.09 23.26 -7.75
N GLY A 171 2.08 24.56 -7.70
CA GLY A 171 1.34 25.42 -8.62
C GLY A 171 2.24 26.44 -9.28
N SER A 172 1.75 27.05 -10.34
CA SER A 172 2.38 28.20 -10.97
C SER A 172 1.69 29.48 -10.50
N LEU A 173 2.49 30.50 -10.24
CA LEU A 173 2.01 31.86 -9.97
C LEU A 173 1.66 32.53 -11.29
N THR A 174 0.66 33.37 -11.24
CA THR A 174 0.34 34.31 -12.35
C THR A 174 1.31 35.47 -12.38
#